data_3e87a09dca4612cea4005fedde5f63e5
#
_entry.id   3e87a09dca4612cea4005fedde5f63e5
#
_cell.length_a   1.000
_cell.length_b   1.000
_cell.length_c   1.000
_cell.angle_alpha   90.00
_cell.angle_beta   90.00
_cell.angle_gamma   90.00
#
_symmetry.space_group_name_H-M   'P 1'
#
loop_
_entity.id
_entity.type
_entity.pdbx_description
1 polymer ?
#
loop_
_entity_poly.entity_id
_entity_poly.type
_entity_poly.pdbx_seq_one_letter_code
_entity_poly.pdbx_strand_id
1 'polypeptide(L)'
;MISGLVNRPALGTFPSHDWGNILETGILKVAPKGLDQVFTAMAGSDANETAYKAAFMWRRAHDRGGHHVEFTEEELSSVMSNQSPGSSNLSILSFKTSFHGRLFGTLSTTRSKAIHKLDIPAFDWPQATFPQLKYPLESHAEENQAIEQASLDEVEHLITTYHNPPAAVVVEPVQSEGGDNHASPEFFRRLRALTRKHNVLLIVDEVQTGVGATGKFWAHGHWNLEDPPDMVTFSKKAQAAGYYFGNPELRPNKPYRQFNTWMGDPARAVLFRAIVDEITRLDLVANTARVGDYLFSKIETLAAKYPEDFKNLRGKGQGTFIAFDNPRRDEFLKRARVEGVNIGGSGTQAVRLRPMLTFRERHADILVEAMERIVQWK
;
A
#
# COMPACT_ATOMS: atom_id res chain seq x y z
N MET A 1 -19.97 -15.64 -18.98
CA MET A 1 -19.04 -15.44 -17.85
C MET A 1 -19.22 -16.51 -16.77
N ILE A 2 -20.37 -16.66 -16.13
CA ILE A 2 -20.60 -17.62 -15.02
C ILE A 2 -20.35 -19.06 -15.45
N SER A 3 -20.84 -19.51 -16.61
CA SER A 3 -20.62 -20.87 -17.13
C SER A 3 -19.14 -21.23 -17.30
N GLY A 4 -18.32 -20.27 -17.70
CA GLY A 4 -16.86 -20.44 -17.80
C GLY A 4 -16.16 -20.53 -16.44
N LEU A 5 -16.71 -19.91 -15.39
CA LEU A 5 -16.14 -19.92 -14.04
C LEU A 5 -16.46 -21.21 -13.27
N VAL A 6 -17.65 -21.79 -13.48
CA VAL A 6 -18.09 -23.02 -12.81
C VAL A 6 -17.14 -24.18 -13.07
N ASN A 7 -16.57 -24.26 -14.26
CA ASN A 7 -15.70 -25.36 -14.70
C ASN A 7 -14.18 -25.05 -14.52
N ARG A 8 -13.83 -23.91 -13.90
CA ARG A 8 -12.41 -23.56 -13.72
C ARG A 8 -11.81 -24.34 -12.55
N PRO A 9 -10.68 -25.01 -12.79
CA PRO A 9 -9.93 -25.64 -11.71
C PRO A 9 -9.19 -24.56 -10.87
N ALA A 10 -8.67 -24.97 -9.71
CA ALA A 10 -7.81 -24.13 -8.89
C ALA A 10 -6.54 -23.70 -9.67
N LEU A 11 -6.26 -22.38 -9.70
CA LEU A 11 -5.18 -21.79 -10.49
C LEU A 11 -3.80 -22.35 -10.17
N GLY A 12 -3.52 -22.58 -8.88
CA GLY A 12 -2.23 -23.06 -8.44
C GLY A 12 -1.88 -24.45 -8.99
N THR A 13 -2.88 -25.26 -9.34
CA THR A 13 -2.69 -26.62 -9.85
C THR A 13 -2.88 -26.69 -11.36
N PHE A 14 -3.98 -26.10 -11.85
CA PHE A 14 -4.38 -26.19 -13.26
C PHE A 14 -4.94 -24.85 -13.75
N PRO A 15 -4.09 -23.90 -14.15
CA PRO A 15 -4.58 -22.65 -14.72
C PRO A 15 -5.38 -22.94 -16.00
N SER A 16 -6.45 -22.17 -16.21
CA SER A 16 -7.21 -22.28 -17.45
C SER A 16 -6.37 -21.84 -18.65
N HIS A 17 -6.65 -22.41 -19.80
CA HIS A 17 -5.93 -22.15 -21.05
C HIS A 17 -5.91 -20.63 -21.42
N ASP A 18 -6.94 -19.87 -21.06
CA ASP A 18 -7.06 -18.43 -21.30
C ASP A 18 -6.49 -17.56 -20.17
N TRP A 19 -5.85 -18.15 -19.15
CA TRP A 19 -5.35 -17.43 -17.99
C TRP A 19 -4.32 -16.37 -18.34
N GLY A 20 -3.36 -16.69 -19.23
CA GLY A 20 -2.36 -15.73 -19.72
C GLY A 20 -3.03 -14.48 -20.33
N ASN A 21 -4.00 -14.69 -21.21
CA ASN A 21 -4.75 -13.61 -21.85
C ASN A 21 -5.56 -12.76 -20.82
N ILE A 22 -6.13 -13.39 -19.79
CA ILE A 22 -6.83 -12.65 -18.72
C ILE A 22 -5.86 -11.74 -17.95
N LEU A 23 -4.64 -12.22 -17.68
CA LEU A 23 -3.61 -11.42 -17.03
C LEU A 23 -3.14 -10.26 -17.92
N GLU A 24 -2.80 -10.54 -19.18
CA GLU A 24 -2.30 -9.56 -20.14
C GLU A 24 -3.30 -8.45 -20.45
N THR A 25 -4.57 -8.81 -20.63
CA THR A 25 -5.64 -7.84 -20.96
C THR A 25 -6.26 -7.16 -19.74
N GLY A 26 -5.92 -7.58 -18.54
CA GLY A 26 -6.44 -7.03 -17.29
C GLY A 26 -5.34 -6.53 -16.37
N ILE A 27 -4.80 -7.41 -15.53
CA ILE A 27 -3.86 -7.07 -14.46
C ILE A 27 -2.57 -6.47 -15.03
N LEU A 28 -1.95 -7.10 -16.02
CA LEU A 28 -0.70 -6.62 -16.63
C LEU A 28 -0.88 -5.40 -17.52
N LYS A 29 -2.10 -5.16 -18.05
CA LYS A 29 -2.40 -3.95 -18.83
C LYS A 29 -2.12 -2.65 -18.07
N VAL A 30 -2.24 -2.68 -16.76
CA VAL A 30 -2.03 -1.52 -15.86
C VAL A 30 -0.83 -1.71 -14.94
N ALA A 31 0.05 -2.63 -15.25
CA ALA A 31 1.26 -2.86 -14.47
C ALA A 31 2.09 -1.56 -14.35
N PRO A 32 2.71 -1.29 -13.20
CA PRO A 32 3.65 -0.19 -13.06
C PRO A 32 4.82 -0.34 -14.03
N LYS A 33 5.34 0.78 -14.52
CA LYS A 33 6.47 0.77 -15.47
C LYS A 33 7.66 0.00 -14.89
N GLY A 34 8.18 -0.97 -15.65
CA GLY A 34 9.31 -1.81 -15.26
C GLY A 34 8.94 -3.02 -14.39
N LEU A 35 7.64 -3.24 -14.11
CA LEU A 35 7.15 -4.38 -13.35
C LEU A 35 6.18 -5.21 -14.21
N ASP A 36 6.74 -5.97 -15.12
CA ASP A 36 5.99 -6.70 -16.18
C ASP A 36 5.53 -8.11 -15.79
N GLN A 37 5.77 -8.50 -14.55
CA GLN A 37 5.36 -9.78 -13.99
C GLN A 37 4.38 -9.59 -12.82
N VAL A 38 3.52 -10.57 -12.60
CA VAL A 38 2.57 -10.55 -11.49
C VAL A 38 2.46 -11.92 -10.82
N PHE A 39 2.34 -11.88 -9.48
CA PHE A 39 1.88 -13.02 -8.69
C PHE A 39 0.51 -12.66 -8.13
N THR A 40 -0.52 -13.47 -8.43
CA THR A 40 -1.89 -13.21 -7.97
C THR A 40 -2.14 -13.82 -6.58
N ALA A 41 -2.96 -13.14 -5.80
CA ALA A 41 -3.28 -13.46 -4.41
C ALA A 41 -4.77 -13.31 -4.14
N MET A 42 -5.24 -13.71 -2.94
CA MET A 42 -6.66 -13.68 -2.57
C MET A 42 -7.10 -12.34 -1.98
N ALA A 43 -6.21 -11.64 -1.28
CA ALA A 43 -6.48 -10.38 -0.59
C ALA A 43 -5.20 -9.57 -0.41
N GLY A 44 -5.30 -8.30 0.04
CA GLY A 44 -4.13 -7.45 0.28
C GLY A 44 -3.15 -8.01 1.32
N SER A 45 -3.65 -8.64 2.39
CA SER A 45 -2.79 -9.32 3.36
C SER A 45 -2.02 -10.47 2.75
N ASP A 46 -2.67 -11.28 1.91
CA ASP A 46 -2.04 -12.40 1.18
C ASP A 46 -1.03 -11.88 0.15
N ALA A 47 -1.34 -10.79 -0.55
CA ALA A 47 -0.42 -10.14 -1.49
C ALA A 47 0.88 -9.67 -0.80
N ASN A 48 0.77 -8.99 0.35
CA ASN A 48 1.92 -8.58 1.13
C ASN A 48 2.69 -9.78 1.72
N GLU A 49 1.99 -10.77 2.27
CA GLU A 49 2.60 -11.98 2.83
C GLU A 49 3.42 -12.73 1.78
N THR A 50 2.88 -12.88 0.57
CA THR A 50 3.58 -13.54 -0.55
C THR A 50 4.74 -12.69 -1.08
N ALA A 51 4.63 -11.38 -1.10
CA ALA A 51 5.74 -10.47 -1.43
C ALA A 51 6.89 -10.58 -0.40
N TYR A 52 6.58 -10.69 0.89
CA TYR A 52 7.59 -10.91 1.94
C TYR A 52 8.31 -12.26 1.75
N LYS A 53 7.57 -13.32 1.44
CA LYS A 53 8.17 -14.64 1.14
C LYS A 53 9.09 -14.57 -0.08
N ALA A 54 8.70 -13.85 -1.13
CA ALA A 54 9.56 -13.62 -2.29
C ALA A 54 10.86 -12.89 -1.91
N ALA A 55 10.76 -11.85 -1.07
CA ALA A 55 11.92 -11.12 -0.57
C ALA A 55 12.88 -12.00 0.24
N PHE A 56 12.36 -12.84 1.13
CA PHE A 56 13.19 -13.78 1.91
C PHE A 56 13.86 -14.80 1.01
N MET A 57 13.15 -15.38 0.05
CA MET A 57 13.70 -16.35 -0.88
C MET A 57 14.79 -15.74 -1.76
N TRP A 58 14.56 -14.52 -2.26
CA TRP A 58 15.53 -13.77 -3.06
C TRP A 58 16.79 -13.49 -2.23
N ARG A 59 16.65 -12.93 -1.04
CA ARG A 59 17.78 -12.60 -0.17
C ARG A 59 18.61 -13.83 0.18
N ARG A 60 17.97 -14.95 0.55
CA ARG A 60 18.67 -16.20 0.87
C ARG A 60 19.34 -16.84 -0.33
N ALA A 61 18.72 -16.73 -1.52
CA ALA A 61 19.37 -17.16 -2.75
C ALA A 61 20.63 -16.32 -3.05
N HIS A 62 20.52 -15.01 -2.88
CA HIS A 62 21.64 -14.09 -3.05
C HIS A 62 22.78 -14.37 -2.05
N ASP A 63 22.47 -14.54 -0.77
CA ASP A 63 23.44 -14.88 0.28
C ASP A 63 24.14 -16.23 0.01
N ARG A 64 23.49 -17.15 -0.67
CA ARG A 64 24.00 -18.47 -1.06
C ARG A 64 24.89 -18.45 -2.32
N GLY A 65 24.89 -17.35 -3.06
CA GLY A 65 25.61 -17.17 -4.31
C GLY A 65 24.76 -17.29 -5.59
N GLY A 66 23.43 -17.33 -5.46
CA GLY A 66 22.48 -17.30 -6.57
C GLY A 66 21.44 -18.41 -6.54
N HIS A 67 20.43 -18.27 -7.40
CA HIS A 67 19.33 -19.24 -7.53
C HIS A 67 19.74 -20.63 -8.01
N HIS A 68 20.91 -20.76 -8.61
CA HIS A 68 21.46 -22.03 -9.10
C HIS A 68 22.13 -22.86 -8.02
N VAL A 69 22.39 -22.27 -6.85
CA VAL A 69 23.03 -22.98 -5.71
C VAL A 69 21.98 -23.82 -4.98
N GLU A 70 22.22 -25.11 -4.88
CA GLU A 70 21.32 -26.04 -4.20
C GLU A 70 21.39 -25.87 -2.68
N PHE A 71 20.36 -26.33 -1.99
CA PHE A 71 20.28 -26.34 -0.53
C PHE A 71 21.22 -27.37 0.08
N THR A 72 21.82 -27.03 1.19
CA THR A 72 22.63 -28.00 1.96
C THR A 72 21.74 -28.95 2.76
N GLU A 73 22.29 -30.13 3.11
CA GLU A 73 21.58 -31.08 3.98
C GLU A 73 21.21 -30.48 5.35
N GLU A 74 22.05 -29.59 5.87
CA GLU A 74 21.79 -28.87 7.11
C GLU A 74 20.59 -27.90 6.95
N GLU A 75 20.52 -27.14 5.85
CA GLU A 75 19.35 -26.30 5.55
C GLU A 75 18.07 -27.13 5.42
N LEU A 76 18.13 -28.26 4.71
CA LEU A 76 16.98 -29.13 4.49
C LEU A 76 16.50 -29.80 5.79
N SER A 77 17.40 -30.17 6.68
CA SER A 77 17.03 -30.82 7.95
C SER A 77 16.57 -29.82 9.00
N SER A 78 17.26 -28.68 9.16
CA SER A 78 16.94 -27.68 10.17
C SER A 78 15.61 -26.94 9.90
N VAL A 79 15.24 -26.71 8.63
CA VAL A 79 13.97 -26.09 8.28
C VAL A 79 12.76 -26.89 8.76
N MET A 80 12.87 -28.21 8.80
CA MET A 80 11.78 -29.09 9.27
C MET A 80 11.52 -28.97 10.77
N SER A 81 12.47 -28.42 11.52
CA SER A 81 12.35 -28.10 12.95
C SER A 81 12.20 -26.59 13.21
N ASN A 82 11.93 -25.79 12.17
CA ASN A 82 11.84 -24.32 12.24
C ASN A 82 13.13 -23.65 12.80
N GLN A 83 14.29 -24.23 12.49
CA GLN A 83 15.57 -23.75 12.99
C GLN A 83 16.48 -23.24 11.87
N SER A 84 17.40 -22.33 12.23
CA SER A 84 18.48 -21.89 11.37
C SER A 84 19.45 -23.07 11.10
N PRO A 85 20.10 -23.14 9.90
CA PRO A 85 20.11 -22.14 8.83
C PRO A 85 18.94 -22.26 7.84
N GLY A 86 18.16 -23.34 7.84
CA GLY A 86 17.06 -23.54 6.91
C GLY A 86 15.94 -22.53 7.09
N SER A 87 15.52 -22.24 8.36
CA SER A 87 14.66 -21.11 8.69
C SER A 87 15.52 -19.88 8.96
N SER A 88 15.37 -18.83 8.14
CA SER A 88 16.21 -17.64 8.24
C SER A 88 15.74 -16.68 9.34
N ASN A 89 16.67 -15.92 9.91
CA ASN A 89 16.40 -14.84 10.86
C ASN A 89 16.20 -13.47 10.16
N LEU A 90 15.80 -13.46 8.89
CA LEU A 90 15.54 -12.24 8.16
C LEU A 90 14.25 -11.55 8.62
N SER A 91 14.16 -10.27 8.38
CA SER A 91 13.01 -9.44 8.75
C SER A 91 12.47 -8.61 7.59
N ILE A 92 11.32 -7.99 7.82
CA ILE A 92 10.75 -6.92 6.97
C ILE A 92 10.71 -5.65 7.82
N LEU A 93 11.40 -4.60 7.38
CA LEU A 93 11.32 -3.29 7.99
C LEU A 93 10.02 -2.61 7.57
N SER A 94 9.23 -2.17 8.54
CA SER A 94 8.00 -1.41 8.34
C SER A 94 8.08 -0.05 9.04
N PHE A 95 7.03 0.76 8.94
CA PHE A 95 6.98 2.05 9.64
C PHE A 95 6.00 2.02 10.82
N LYS A 96 6.27 2.80 11.85
CA LYS A 96 5.31 3.07 12.93
C LYS A 96 4.00 3.58 12.30
N THR A 97 2.88 3.19 12.88
CA THR A 97 1.52 3.50 12.41
C THR A 97 1.09 2.90 11.06
N SER A 98 1.94 2.11 10.38
CA SER A 98 1.61 1.45 9.11
C SER A 98 0.52 0.37 9.24
N PHE A 99 -0.09 0.02 8.10
CA PHE A 99 -1.05 -1.08 8.02
C PHE A 99 -0.84 -1.90 6.74
N HIS A 100 -0.40 -3.16 6.88
CA HIS A 100 -0.10 -4.04 5.75
C HIS A 100 -0.93 -5.33 5.74
N GLY A 101 -1.81 -5.52 6.69
CA GLY A 101 -2.68 -6.69 6.78
C GLY A 101 -2.71 -7.34 8.16
N ARG A 102 -3.41 -8.50 8.27
CA ARG A 102 -3.65 -9.21 9.52
C ARG A 102 -3.31 -10.71 9.48
N LEU A 103 -2.59 -11.20 8.46
CA LEU A 103 -1.92 -12.50 8.51
C LEU A 103 -0.64 -12.38 9.35
N PHE A 104 -0.04 -13.46 9.81
CA PHE A 104 1.05 -13.42 10.80
C PHE A 104 2.21 -12.50 10.43
N GLY A 105 2.76 -12.61 9.21
CA GLY A 105 3.84 -11.73 8.73
C GLY A 105 3.36 -10.30 8.53
N THR A 106 2.22 -10.12 7.85
CA THR A 106 1.66 -8.78 7.61
C THR A 106 1.15 -8.13 8.90
N LEU A 107 0.69 -8.90 9.88
CA LEU A 107 0.35 -8.37 11.20
C LEU A 107 1.59 -7.91 11.96
N SER A 108 2.73 -8.57 11.76
CA SER A 108 4.01 -8.15 12.34
C SER A 108 4.50 -6.82 11.78
N THR A 109 4.15 -6.45 10.54
CA THR A 109 4.41 -5.14 9.93
C THR A 109 3.27 -4.12 10.12
N THR A 110 2.09 -4.54 10.58
CA THR A 110 0.97 -3.64 10.93
C THR A 110 1.21 -3.04 12.31
N ARG A 111 1.22 -1.70 12.39
CA ARG A 111 1.57 -0.91 13.59
C ARG A 111 0.53 0.15 13.94
N SER A 112 -0.63 0.17 13.24
CA SER A 112 -1.60 1.25 13.31
C SER A 112 -2.46 1.25 14.59
N LYS A 113 -2.84 0.08 15.12
CA LYS A 113 -3.68 -0.02 16.33
C LYS A 113 -3.36 -1.28 17.13
N ALA A 114 -3.26 -1.13 18.45
CA ALA A 114 -3.00 -2.25 19.36
C ALA A 114 -4.04 -3.36 19.24
N ILE A 115 -5.33 -3.00 19.09
CA ILE A 115 -6.42 -3.98 19.01
C ILE A 115 -6.31 -4.96 17.83
N HIS A 116 -5.52 -4.63 16.81
CA HIS A 116 -5.28 -5.53 15.68
C HIS A 116 -4.37 -6.71 16.04
N LYS A 117 -3.57 -6.59 17.12
CA LYS A 117 -2.40 -7.44 17.41
C LYS A 117 -2.43 -8.12 18.76
N LEU A 118 -3.27 -7.65 19.70
CA LEU A 118 -3.34 -8.19 21.04
C LEU A 118 -3.56 -9.71 21.00
N ASP A 119 -2.84 -10.44 21.88
CA ASP A 119 -2.90 -11.89 22.08
C ASP A 119 -2.41 -12.75 20.89
N ILE A 120 -1.87 -12.11 19.84
CA ILE A 120 -1.39 -12.81 18.64
C ILE A 120 0.13 -12.78 18.60
N PRO A 121 0.83 -13.93 18.45
CA PRO A 121 2.28 -13.98 18.27
C PRO A 121 2.73 -13.14 17.08
N ALA A 122 3.88 -12.51 17.18
CA ALA A 122 4.45 -11.67 16.14
C ALA A 122 5.93 -11.95 15.93
N PHE A 123 6.42 -11.70 14.71
CA PHE A 123 7.85 -11.74 14.43
C PHE A 123 8.54 -10.49 15.01
N ASP A 124 9.77 -10.65 15.47
CA ASP A 124 10.62 -9.56 15.92
C ASP A 124 11.26 -8.86 14.71
N TRP A 125 10.49 -7.95 14.12
CA TRP A 125 10.86 -7.18 12.93
C TRP A 125 10.94 -5.70 13.22
N PRO A 126 11.89 -4.96 12.61
CA PRO A 126 12.13 -3.55 12.89
C PRO A 126 11.02 -2.64 12.38
N GLN A 127 10.90 -1.48 13.03
CA GLN A 127 10.02 -0.40 12.60
C GLN A 127 10.73 0.95 12.70
N ALA A 128 10.71 1.72 11.63
CA ALA A 128 11.16 3.11 11.57
C ALA A 128 10.01 4.09 11.79
N THR A 129 10.33 5.32 12.10
CA THR A 129 9.34 6.42 12.19
C THR A 129 9.00 6.91 10.78
N PHE A 130 7.71 6.88 10.40
CA PHE A 130 7.25 7.54 9.17
C PHE A 130 7.21 9.06 9.38
N PRO A 131 7.56 9.89 8.38
CA PRO A 131 7.51 11.33 8.50
C PRO A 131 6.14 11.84 9.00
N GLN A 132 6.16 12.70 10.02
CA GLN A 132 4.99 13.38 10.55
C GLN A 132 5.09 14.86 10.16
N LEU A 133 4.67 15.15 8.91
CA LEU A 133 4.83 16.49 8.33
C LEU A 133 3.95 17.51 9.01
N LYS A 134 4.45 18.74 9.11
CA LYS A 134 3.72 19.92 9.58
C LYS A 134 3.04 20.64 8.43
N TYR A 135 1.89 21.23 8.68
CA TYR A 135 1.06 21.90 7.69
C TYR A 135 0.75 23.35 8.11
N PRO A 136 0.63 24.29 7.15
CA PRO A 136 0.81 24.12 5.71
C PRO A 136 2.26 23.80 5.33
N LEU A 137 2.46 22.97 4.29
CA LEU A 137 3.81 22.49 3.92
C LEU A 137 4.79 23.63 3.62
N GLU A 138 4.31 24.69 2.96
CA GLU A 138 5.13 25.82 2.53
C GLU A 138 5.68 26.62 3.74
N SER A 139 4.95 26.65 4.85
CA SER A 139 5.35 27.35 6.08
C SER A 139 6.35 26.55 6.92
N HIS A 140 6.53 25.27 6.64
CA HIS A 140 7.34 24.35 7.44
C HIS A 140 8.36 23.57 6.59
N ALA A 141 8.81 24.13 5.47
CA ALA A 141 9.62 23.40 4.49
C ALA A 141 10.92 22.82 5.11
N GLU A 142 11.68 23.64 5.84
CA GLU A 142 12.94 23.22 6.49
C GLU A 142 12.70 22.18 7.60
N GLU A 143 11.67 22.39 8.43
CA GLU A 143 11.32 21.45 9.49
C GLU A 143 10.89 20.08 8.90
N ASN A 144 10.08 20.10 7.84
CA ASN A 144 9.63 18.91 7.18
C ASN A 144 10.78 18.14 6.51
N GLN A 145 11.73 18.85 5.91
CA GLN A 145 12.95 18.25 5.38
C GLN A 145 13.77 17.55 6.48
N ALA A 146 13.92 18.19 7.66
CA ALA A 146 14.60 17.59 8.80
C ALA A 146 13.88 16.34 9.34
N ILE A 147 12.54 16.36 9.38
CA ILE A 147 11.71 15.21 9.78
C ILE A 147 11.91 14.04 8.81
N GLU A 148 11.89 14.29 7.50
CA GLU A 148 12.12 13.26 6.49
C GLU A 148 13.55 12.71 6.54
N GLN A 149 14.55 13.58 6.77
CA GLN A 149 15.94 13.14 6.93
C GLN A 149 16.09 12.22 8.15
N ALA A 150 15.55 12.60 9.31
CA ALA A 150 15.61 11.77 10.51
C ALA A 150 14.96 10.38 10.33
N SER A 151 13.86 10.33 9.57
CA SER A 151 13.21 9.06 9.21
C SER A 151 14.13 8.18 8.36
N LEU A 152 14.80 8.76 7.35
CA LEU A 152 15.73 8.02 6.48
C LEU A 152 16.97 7.54 7.24
N ASP A 153 17.50 8.36 8.15
CA ASP A 153 18.63 7.99 9.00
C ASP A 153 18.28 6.81 9.92
N GLU A 154 17.05 6.81 10.50
CA GLU A 154 16.54 5.68 11.29
C GLU A 154 16.39 4.42 10.43
N VAL A 155 15.89 4.52 9.20
CA VAL A 155 15.79 3.39 8.25
C VAL A 155 17.17 2.83 7.96
N GLU A 156 18.18 3.66 7.64
CA GLU A 156 19.54 3.22 7.35
C GLU A 156 20.18 2.55 8.56
N HIS A 157 20.01 3.13 9.73
CA HIS A 157 20.48 2.55 10.99
C HIS A 157 19.90 1.14 11.22
N LEU A 158 18.59 0.98 11.07
CA LEU A 158 17.92 -0.31 11.24
C LEU A 158 18.36 -1.35 10.19
N ILE A 159 18.54 -0.94 8.93
CA ILE A 159 19.05 -1.84 7.89
C ILE A 159 20.43 -2.38 8.24
N THR A 160 21.29 -1.55 8.82
CA THR A 160 22.69 -1.90 9.06
C THR A 160 22.98 -2.55 10.41
N THR A 161 22.10 -2.37 11.40
CA THR A 161 22.40 -2.78 12.78
C THR A 161 21.38 -3.72 13.41
N TYR A 162 20.18 -3.87 12.82
CA TYR A 162 19.16 -4.72 13.43
C TYR A 162 19.60 -6.20 13.42
N HIS A 163 19.43 -6.88 14.55
CA HIS A 163 19.92 -8.25 14.74
C HIS A 163 19.28 -9.29 13.80
N ASN A 164 18.06 -9.03 13.31
CA ASN A 164 17.42 -9.78 12.22
C ASN A 164 17.46 -8.89 10.95
N PRO A 165 18.46 -9.04 10.05
CA PRO A 165 18.65 -8.12 8.94
C PRO A 165 17.41 -8.00 8.03
N PRO A 166 16.97 -6.79 7.66
CA PRO A 166 15.87 -6.64 6.74
C PRO A 166 16.18 -7.17 5.34
N ALA A 167 15.31 -8.04 4.80
CA ALA A 167 15.34 -8.43 3.40
C ALA A 167 14.62 -7.40 2.51
N ALA A 168 13.64 -6.71 3.09
CA ALA A 168 12.89 -5.65 2.41
C ALA A 168 12.43 -4.56 3.39
N VAL A 169 12.19 -3.37 2.82
CA VAL A 169 11.40 -2.29 3.43
C VAL A 169 10.02 -2.30 2.78
N VAL A 170 8.95 -2.26 3.58
CA VAL A 170 7.58 -2.10 3.08
C VAL A 170 7.05 -0.73 3.48
N VAL A 171 6.44 -0.01 2.51
CA VAL A 171 5.93 1.34 2.71
C VAL A 171 4.59 1.56 1.99
N GLU A 172 3.66 2.29 2.64
CA GLU A 172 2.45 2.81 2.02
C GLU A 172 2.77 4.17 1.37
N PRO A 173 2.30 4.49 0.15
CA PRO A 173 2.42 5.85 -0.41
C PRO A 173 1.79 6.94 0.45
N VAL A 174 0.69 6.61 1.11
CA VAL A 174 0.03 7.39 2.16
C VAL A 174 -0.30 6.43 3.29
N GLN A 175 0.20 6.68 4.49
CA GLN A 175 -0.15 5.85 5.66
C GLN A 175 -1.61 6.04 6.04
N SER A 176 -2.48 5.25 5.44
CA SER A 176 -3.93 5.47 5.49
C SER A 176 -4.52 5.22 6.88
N GLU A 177 -4.28 4.06 7.50
CA GLU A 177 -4.82 3.72 8.82
C GLU A 177 -4.10 4.44 9.97
N GLY A 178 -2.88 4.88 9.75
CA GLY A 178 -2.05 5.58 10.71
C GLY A 178 -2.41 7.06 10.92
N GLY A 179 -3.31 7.61 10.12
CA GLY A 179 -3.71 9.01 10.22
C GLY A 179 -3.66 9.79 8.92
N ASP A 180 -3.62 9.12 7.76
CA ASP A 180 -3.41 9.72 6.45
C ASP A 180 -2.11 10.56 6.42
N ASN A 181 -1.02 9.96 6.88
CA ASN A 181 0.28 10.62 6.88
C ASN A 181 0.89 10.59 5.48
N HIS A 182 1.36 11.73 5.03
CA HIS A 182 2.03 11.93 3.74
C HIS A 182 3.52 12.14 3.93
N ALA A 183 4.30 11.86 2.89
CA ALA A 183 5.69 12.28 2.78
C ALA A 183 5.93 12.87 1.38
N SER A 184 7.02 13.62 1.22
CA SER A 184 7.34 14.24 -0.06
C SER A 184 7.78 13.20 -1.10
N PRO A 185 7.63 13.47 -2.41
CA PRO A 185 8.21 12.62 -3.44
C PRO A 185 9.72 12.42 -3.28
N GLU A 186 10.42 13.42 -2.72
CA GLU A 186 11.85 13.34 -2.46
C GLU A 186 12.20 12.32 -1.39
N PHE A 187 11.40 12.25 -0.31
CA PHE A 187 11.55 11.20 0.71
C PHE A 187 11.55 9.80 0.07
N PHE A 188 10.59 9.52 -0.80
CA PHE A 188 10.48 8.20 -1.43
C PHE A 188 11.60 7.93 -2.45
N ARG A 189 12.06 8.95 -3.20
CA ARG A 189 13.24 8.81 -4.08
C ARG A 189 14.48 8.45 -3.28
N ARG A 190 14.70 9.12 -2.16
CA ARG A 190 15.83 8.85 -1.25
C ARG A 190 15.69 7.51 -0.54
N LEU A 191 14.48 7.11 -0.14
CA LEU A 191 14.22 5.78 0.40
C LEU A 191 14.57 4.70 -0.63
N ARG A 192 14.20 4.89 -1.90
CA ARG A 192 14.56 3.97 -2.97
C ARG A 192 16.08 3.89 -3.17
N ALA A 193 16.78 5.02 -3.22
CA ALA A 193 18.24 5.06 -3.31
C ALA A 193 18.92 4.35 -2.12
N LEU A 194 18.40 4.55 -0.91
CA LEU A 194 18.88 3.93 0.29
C LEU A 194 18.72 2.39 0.26
N THR A 195 17.56 1.89 -0.11
CA THR A 195 17.31 0.45 -0.20
C THR A 195 18.23 -0.21 -1.26
N ARG A 196 18.45 0.45 -2.38
CA ARG A 196 19.41 0.01 -3.40
C ARG A 196 20.84 -0.04 -2.88
N LYS A 197 21.29 1.01 -2.20
CA LYS A 197 22.65 1.09 -1.61
C LYS A 197 22.97 -0.11 -0.73
N HIS A 198 21.97 -0.57 0.03
CA HIS A 198 22.15 -1.66 1.01
C HIS A 198 21.67 -3.03 0.51
N ASN A 199 21.32 -3.16 -0.77
CA ASN A 199 20.80 -4.40 -1.36
C ASN A 199 19.61 -4.98 -0.56
N VAL A 200 18.69 -4.09 -0.17
CA VAL A 200 17.42 -4.38 0.49
C VAL A 200 16.29 -4.05 -0.50
N LEU A 201 15.30 -4.91 -0.60
CA LEU A 201 14.19 -4.68 -1.54
C LEU A 201 13.23 -3.59 -1.04
N LEU A 202 12.63 -2.85 -1.96
CA LEU A 202 11.55 -1.91 -1.68
C LEU A 202 10.21 -2.48 -2.14
N ILE A 203 9.30 -2.70 -1.19
CA ILE A 203 7.91 -3.12 -1.44
C ILE A 203 7.01 -1.92 -1.22
N VAL A 204 6.27 -1.50 -2.26
CA VAL A 204 5.28 -0.43 -2.16
C VAL A 204 3.89 -1.05 -2.01
N ASP A 205 3.27 -0.80 -0.87
CA ASP A 205 1.91 -1.26 -0.58
C ASP A 205 0.87 -0.28 -1.13
N GLU A 206 0.38 -0.58 -2.33
CA GLU A 206 -0.69 0.17 -3.02
C GLU A 206 -2.09 -0.44 -2.80
N VAL A 207 -2.24 -1.30 -1.82
CA VAL A 207 -3.51 -1.96 -1.52
C VAL A 207 -4.63 -0.94 -1.26
N GLN A 208 -4.33 0.21 -0.68
CA GLN A 208 -5.33 1.25 -0.47
C GLN A 208 -5.24 2.41 -1.47
N THR A 209 -4.05 2.81 -1.84
CA THR A 209 -3.80 3.99 -2.67
C THR A 209 -3.97 3.75 -4.16
N GLY A 210 -3.74 2.53 -4.62
CA GLY A 210 -3.78 2.15 -6.03
C GLY A 210 -5.15 2.22 -6.69
N VAL A 211 -5.15 2.02 -8.00
CA VAL A 211 -6.32 1.99 -8.87
C VAL A 211 -7.04 3.36 -8.92
N GLY A 212 -6.27 4.42 -9.17
CA GLY A 212 -6.77 5.73 -9.58
C GLY A 212 -7.16 6.71 -8.46
N ALA A 213 -7.17 6.28 -7.20
CA ALA A 213 -7.71 7.10 -6.11
C ALA A 213 -6.93 8.39 -5.81
N THR A 214 -5.64 8.42 -6.16
CA THR A 214 -4.77 9.59 -5.95
C THR A 214 -4.61 10.46 -7.19
N GLY A 215 -5.38 10.24 -8.25
CA GLY A 215 -5.23 10.96 -9.52
C GLY A 215 -4.09 10.42 -10.41
N LYS A 216 -3.45 9.35 -9.98
CA LYS A 216 -2.58 8.45 -10.76
C LYS A 216 -3.12 7.04 -10.63
N PHE A 217 -2.90 6.15 -11.61
CA PHE A 217 -3.37 4.78 -11.48
C PHE A 217 -2.70 4.09 -10.27
N TRP A 218 -1.40 4.27 -10.12
CA TRP A 218 -0.59 3.90 -8.95
C TRP A 218 -0.06 5.16 -8.27
N ALA A 219 -0.24 5.28 -6.95
CA ALA A 219 0.13 6.48 -6.21
C ALA A 219 1.64 6.76 -6.23
N HIS A 220 2.49 5.72 -6.23
CA HIS A 220 3.93 5.91 -6.36
C HIS A 220 4.34 6.58 -7.70
N GLY A 221 3.45 6.65 -8.68
CA GLY A 221 3.66 7.46 -9.89
C GLY A 221 3.85 8.95 -9.63
N HIS A 222 3.43 9.47 -8.46
CA HIS A 222 3.72 10.84 -8.03
C HIS A 222 5.19 11.06 -7.65
N TRP A 223 5.94 10.00 -7.37
CA TRP A 223 7.33 10.11 -6.92
C TRP A 223 8.31 10.32 -8.06
N ASN A 224 7.92 9.98 -9.30
CA ASN A 224 8.78 10.04 -10.49
C ASN A 224 10.12 9.31 -10.28
N LEU A 225 10.05 8.06 -9.81
CA LEU A 225 11.23 7.23 -9.62
C LEU A 225 11.90 6.92 -10.96
N GLU A 226 13.21 7.10 -11.05
CA GLU A 226 14.03 6.65 -12.18
C GLU A 226 14.15 5.12 -12.20
N ASP A 227 14.33 4.55 -11.02
CA ASP A 227 14.43 3.12 -10.76
C ASP A 227 13.15 2.65 -10.04
N PRO A 228 12.35 1.74 -10.63
CA PRO A 228 11.10 1.30 -10.04
C PRO A 228 11.31 0.60 -8.69
N PRO A 229 10.27 0.51 -7.82
CA PRO A 229 10.32 -0.36 -6.66
C PRO A 229 10.50 -1.81 -7.10
N ASP A 230 10.94 -2.68 -6.20
CA ASP A 230 11.14 -4.09 -6.53
C ASP A 230 9.81 -4.84 -6.62
N MET A 231 8.86 -4.49 -5.76
CA MET A 231 7.50 -5.04 -5.78
C MET A 231 6.46 -3.95 -5.47
N VAL A 232 5.28 -4.07 -6.09
CA VAL A 232 4.11 -3.24 -5.81
C VAL A 232 2.92 -4.15 -5.53
N THR A 233 2.39 -4.12 -4.32
CA THR A 233 1.23 -4.92 -3.94
C THR A 233 -0.08 -4.17 -4.19
N PHE A 234 -1.13 -4.88 -4.56
CA PHE A 234 -2.43 -4.28 -4.88
C PHE A 234 -3.60 -5.14 -4.39
N SER A 235 -4.73 -4.49 -4.11
CA SER A 235 -6.01 -5.14 -3.79
C SER A 235 -7.15 -4.09 -3.77
N LYS A 236 -8.12 -4.23 -2.87
CA LYS A 236 -9.26 -3.31 -2.62
C LYS A 236 -10.00 -2.89 -3.91
N LYS A 237 -9.76 -1.68 -4.45
CA LYS A 237 -10.46 -1.18 -5.65
C LYS A 237 -10.25 -2.04 -6.89
N ALA A 238 -9.13 -2.76 -6.96
CA ALA A 238 -8.87 -3.75 -8.00
C ALA A 238 -9.88 -4.90 -7.99
N GLN A 239 -10.54 -5.16 -6.86
CA GLN A 239 -11.39 -6.35 -6.65
C GLN A 239 -10.64 -7.68 -6.86
N ALA A 240 -9.35 -7.61 -7.16
CA ALA A 240 -8.37 -8.69 -7.25
C ALA A 240 -7.18 -8.34 -6.34
N ALA A 241 -6.23 -9.25 -6.17
CA ALA A 241 -5.07 -8.99 -5.35
C ALA A 241 -3.82 -9.66 -5.94
N GLY A 242 -2.66 -9.15 -5.56
CA GLY A 242 -1.36 -9.67 -5.99
C GLY A 242 -0.26 -8.66 -5.79
N TYR A 243 0.90 -8.98 -6.32
CA TYR A 243 1.99 -8.03 -6.43
C TYR A 243 2.65 -8.10 -7.82
N TYR A 244 3.07 -6.93 -8.32
CA TYR A 244 3.88 -6.78 -9.51
C TYR A 244 5.35 -6.82 -9.15
N PHE A 245 6.17 -7.32 -10.06
CA PHE A 245 7.64 -7.31 -9.97
C PHE A 245 8.27 -7.34 -11.36
N GLY A 246 9.51 -6.84 -11.49
CA GLY A 246 10.24 -6.84 -12.77
C GLY A 246 11.45 -7.76 -12.75
N ASN A 247 12.12 -7.91 -11.59
CA ASN A 247 13.28 -8.78 -11.48
C ASN A 247 12.85 -10.27 -11.50
N PRO A 248 13.24 -11.07 -12.49
CA PRO A 248 12.88 -12.49 -12.58
C PRO A 248 13.40 -13.33 -11.40
N GLU A 249 14.43 -12.88 -10.70
CA GLU A 249 14.95 -13.57 -9.50
C GLU A 249 13.99 -13.50 -8.30
N LEU A 250 12.96 -12.64 -8.33
CA LEU A 250 11.88 -12.63 -7.34
C LEU A 250 10.87 -13.76 -7.56
N ARG A 251 10.97 -14.47 -8.68
CA ARG A 251 10.17 -15.67 -8.93
C ARG A 251 10.77 -16.86 -8.17
N PRO A 252 9.94 -17.67 -7.48
CA PRO A 252 10.43 -18.88 -6.81
C PRO A 252 11.20 -19.80 -7.76
N ASN A 253 12.39 -20.24 -7.35
CA ASN A 253 13.27 -21.07 -8.18
C ASN A 253 12.97 -22.57 -8.12
N LYS A 254 12.06 -23.02 -7.28
CA LYS A 254 11.60 -24.40 -7.15
C LYS A 254 10.07 -24.44 -7.07
N PRO A 255 9.43 -25.52 -7.55
CA PRO A 255 7.98 -25.70 -7.41
C PRO A 255 7.53 -25.66 -5.94
N TYR A 256 6.32 -25.18 -5.69
CA TYR A 256 5.62 -25.17 -4.41
C TYR A 256 6.25 -24.30 -3.30
N ARG A 257 7.34 -23.60 -3.53
CA ARG A 257 7.94 -22.71 -2.52
C ARG A 257 7.05 -21.53 -2.16
N GLN A 258 6.27 -21.05 -3.12
CA GLN A 258 5.30 -19.96 -2.91
C GLN A 258 4.00 -20.38 -3.61
N PHE A 259 3.15 -21.04 -2.85
CA PHE A 259 2.00 -21.73 -3.40
C PHE A 259 0.84 -21.73 -2.41
N ASN A 260 -0.35 -21.48 -2.91
CA ASN A 260 -1.61 -21.87 -2.29
C ASN A 260 -2.55 -22.40 -3.38
N THR A 261 -3.57 -23.16 -3.01
CA THR A 261 -4.43 -23.89 -3.96
C THR A 261 -5.01 -23.00 -5.06
N TRP A 262 -5.46 -21.80 -4.72
CA TRP A 262 -6.09 -20.89 -5.68
C TRP A 262 -5.10 -19.92 -6.34
N MET A 263 -4.06 -19.49 -5.67
CA MET A 263 -3.09 -18.49 -6.16
C MET A 263 -3.77 -17.26 -6.79
N GLY A 264 -4.80 -16.73 -6.12
CA GLY A 264 -5.70 -15.70 -6.61
C GLY A 264 -7.09 -16.27 -6.95
N ASP A 265 -7.98 -15.38 -7.34
CA ASP A 265 -9.36 -15.70 -7.70
C ASP A 265 -9.60 -15.43 -9.19
N PRO A 266 -9.86 -16.46 -10.02
CA PRO A 266 -10.09 -16.26 -11.45
C PRO A 266 -11.27 -15.33 -11.77
N ALA A 267 -12.35 -15.38 -10.96
CA ALA A 267 -13.50 -14.53 -11.15
C ALA A 267 -13.14 -13.05 -10.93
N ARG A 268 -12.33 -12.79 -9.91
CA ARG A 268 -11.85 -11.43 -9.59
C ARG A 268 -10.89 -10.90 -10.64
N ALA A 269 -10.03 -11.74 -11.22
CA ALA A 269 -9.16 -11.31 -12.32
C ALA A 269 -9.97 -10.88 -13.56
N VAL A 270 -11.03 -11.61 -13.91
CA VAL A 270 -11.98 -11.23 -14.97
C VAL A 270 -12.71 -9.93 -14.61
N LEU A 271 -13.13 -9.78 -13.36
CA LEU A 271 -13.78 -8.56 -12.88
C LEU A 271 -12.82 -7.37 -12.95
N PHE A 272 -11.57 -7.54 -12.54
CA PHE A 272 -10.59 -6.44 -12.59
C PHE A 272 -10.33 -5.97 -14.03
N ARG A 273 -10.27 -6.88 -14.99
CA ARG A 273 -10.20 -6.50 -16.41
C ARG A 273 -11.35 -5.58 -16.80
N ALA A 274 -12.59 -5.93 -16.43
CA ALA A 274 -13.75 -5.08 -16.71
C ALA A 274 -13.67 -3.72 -15.97
N ILE A 275 -13.16 -3.69 -14.74
CA ILE A 275 -12.92 -2.45 -14.00
C ILE A 275 -11.89 -1.56 -14.71
N VAL A 276 -10.78 -2.13 -15.18
CA VAL A 276 -9.76 -1.39 -15.94
C VAL A 276 -10.33 -0.78 -17.23
N ASP A 277 -11.13 -1.57 -17.94
CA ASP A 277 -11.79 -1.10 -19.18
C ASP A 277 -12.75 0.06 -18.87
N GLU A 278 -13.51 -0.01 -17.79
CA GLU A 278 -14.44 1.05 -17.37
C GLU A 278 -13.72 2.31 -16.87
N ILE A 279 -12.63 2.14 -16.10
CA ILE A 279 -11.76 3.26 -15.68
C ILE A 279 -11.21 4.00 -16.90
N THR A 280 -10.78 3.27 -17.92
CA THR A 280 -10.25 3.83 -19.17
C THR A 280 -11.36 4.51 -19.98
N ARG A 281 -12.50 3.84 -20.15
CA ARG A 281 -13.64 4.34 -20.94
C ARG A 281 -14.20 5.66 -20.40
N LEU A 282 -14.23 5.81 -19.08
CA LEU A 282 -14.79 7.00 -18.40
C LEU A 282 -13.73 8.01 -17.98
N ASP A 283 -12.46 7.77 -18.29
CA ASP A 283 -11.31 8.59 -17.88
C ASP A 283 -11.33 8.91 -16.37
N LEU A 284 -11.56 7.87 -15.55
CA LEU A 284 -11.80 8.05 -14.13
C LEU A 284 -10.54 8.51 -13.35
N VAL A 285 -9.34 8.22 -13.85
CA VAL A 285 -8.10 8.69 -13.21
C VAL A 285 -7.99 10.21 -13.32
N ALA A 286 -8.17 10.76 -14.52
CA ALA A 286 -8.16 12.21 -14.73
C ALA A 286 -9.34 12.89 -14.04
N ASN A 287 -10.54 12.28 -14.05
CA ASN A 287 -11.68 12.76 -13.27
C ASN A 287 -11.32 12.88 -11.78
N THR A 288 -10.67 11.86 -11.21
CA THR A 288 -10.28 11.85 -9.78
C THR A 288 -9.27 12.94 -9.46
N ALA A 289 -8.28 13.17 -10.34
CA ALA A 289 -7.32 14.28 -10.17
C ALA A 289 -8.04 15.63 -10.15
N ARG A 290 -8.83 15.91 -11.19
CA ARG A 290 -9.56 17.18 -11.35
C ARG A 290 -10.56 17.46 -10.23
N VAL A 291 -11.37 16.47 -9.88
CA VAL A 291 -12.35 16.61 -8.80
C VAL A 291 -11.68 16.68 -7.43
N GLY A 292 -10.53 16.03 -7.28
CA GLY A 292 -9.70 16.12 -6.07
C GLY A 292 -9.19 17.54 -5.83
N ASP A 293 -8.65 18.19 -6.87
CA ASP A 293 -8.19 19.58 -6.79
C ASP A 293 -9.35 20.55 -6.47
N TYR A 294 -10.49 20.34 -7.12
CA TYR A 294 -11.71 21.10 -6.82
C TYR A 294 -12.16 20.95 -5.37
N LEU A 295 -12.24 19.72 -4.88
CA LEU A 295 -12.63 19.41 -3.50
C LEU A 295 -11.64 19.98 -2.49
N PHE A 296 -10.33 19.84 -2.75
CA PHE A 296 -9.29 20.38 -1.88
C PHE A 296 -9.43 21.89 -1.73
N SER A 297 -9.57 22.64 -2.82
CA SER A 297 -9.76 24.11 -2.81
C SER A 297 -11.00 24.53 -2.01
N LYS A 298 -12.10 23.77 -2.12
CA LYS A 298 -13.30 24.03 -1.32
C LYS A 298 -13.08 23.80 0.18
N ILE A 299 -12.40 22.71 0.54
CA ILE A 299 -12.07 22.42 1.95
C ILE A 299 -11.05 23.44 2.48
N GLU A 300 -10.09 23.89 1.67
CA GLU A 300 -9.12 24.93 2.04
C GLU A 300 -9.85 26.26 2.38
N THR A 301 -10.88 26.62 1.61
CA THR A 301 -11.74 27.78 1.92
C THR A 301 -12.50 27.58 3.25
N LEU A 302 -13.00 26.37 3.47
CA LEU A 302 -13.72 26.03 4.72
C LEU A 302 -12.77 26.04 5.92
N ALA A 303 -11.55 25.52 5.76
CA ALA A 303 -10.52 25.53 6.78
C ALA A 303 -10.08 26.95 7.17
N ALA A 304 -10.00 27.87 6.22
CA ALA A 304 -9.73 29.28 6.51
C ALA A 304 -10.85 29.94 7.35
N LYS A 305 -12.11 29.50 7.15
CA LYS A 305 -13.27 29.99 7.89
C LYS A 305 -13.40 29.36 9.28
N TYR A 306 -13.02 28.08 9.42
CA TYR A 306 -13.14 27.29 10.66
C TYR A 306 -11.80 26.59 11.01
N PRO A 307 -10.73 27.33 11.31
CA PRO A 307 -9.39 26.78 11.45
C PRO A 307 -9.23 25.78 12.62
N GLU A 308 -10.09 25.88 13.63
CA GLU A 308 -10.06 24.93 14.76
C GLU A 308 -10.65 23.55 14.43
N ASP A 309 -11.50 23.47 13.41
CA ASP A 309 -12.18 22.25 13.01
C ASP A 309 -11.53 21.54 11.80
N PHE A 310 -10.70 22.24 11.03
CA PHE A 310 -10.02 21.72 9.83
C PHE A 310 -8.50 21.93 9.91
N LYS A 311 -7.87 21.27 10.89
CA LYS A 311 -6.41 21.39 11.10
C LYS A 311 -5.65 20.44 10.15
N ASN A 312 -4.42 20.78 9.85
CA ASN A 312 -3.50 19.92 9.10
C ASN A 312 -4.12 19.35 7.82
N LEU A 313 -4.80 20.21 7.03
CA LEU A 313 -5.36 19.80 5.74
C LEU A 313 -4.23 19.30 4.83
N ARG A 314 -4.40 18.09 4.29
CA ARG A 314 -3.37 17.38 3.51
C ARG A 314 -3.97 16.58 2.35
N GLY A 315 -3.12 16.22 1.40
CA GLY A 315 -3.51 15.50 0.20
C GLY A 315 -3.71 16.40 -1.03
N LYS A 316 -3.14 17.62 -1.06
CA LYS A 316 -3.14 18.50 -2.24
C LYS A 316 -2.45 17.79 -3.42
N GLY A 317 -3.11 17.74 -4.57
CA GLY A 317 -2.59 17.05 -5.75
C GLY A 317 -2.60 15.51 -5.66
N GLN A 318 -3.20 14.94 -4.61
CA GLN A 318 -3.34 13.49 -4.41
C GLN A 318 -4.77 13.01 -4.71
N GLY A 319 -5.39 13.57 -5.77
CA GLY A 319 -6.76 13.24 -6.15
C GLY A 319 -7.72 13.41 -4.97
N THR A 320 -8.53 12.39 -4.72
CA THR A 320 -9.51 12.41 -3.62
C THR A 320 -8.98 11.83 -2.30
N PHE A 321 -7.67 11.56 -2.19
CA PHE A 321 -6.99 11.19 -0.94
C PHE A 321 -6.71 12.44 -0.10
N ILE A 322 -7.77 13.01 0.49
CA ILE A 322 -7.73 14.24 1.28
C ILE A 322 -8.07 13.90 2.74
N ALA A 323 -7.35 14.51 3.66
CA ALA A 323 -7.63 14.41 5.09
C ALA A 323 -7.36 15.74 5.81
N PHE A 324 -7.99 15.90 6.95
CA PHE A 324 -7.73 16.96 7.90
C PHE A 324 -7.92 16.43 9.33
N ASP A 325 -7.35 17.10 10.31
CA ASP A 325 -7.53 16.73 11.70
C ASP A 325 -8.65 17.56 12.32
N ASN A 326 -9.51 16.87 13.09
CA ASN A 326 -10.55 17.51 13.89
C ASN A 326 -10.42 17.05 15.35
N PRO A 327 -10.31 17.98 16.33
CA PRO A 327 -10.19 17.61 17.75
C PRO A 327 -11.36 16.80 18.30
N ARG A 328 -12.55 16.93 17.67
CA ARG A 328 -13.78 16.20 18.00
C ARG A 328 -14.17 15.26 16.87
N ARG A 329 -13.18 14.59 16.27
CA ARG A 329 -13.37 13.74 15.09
C ARG A 329 -14.57 12.78 15.19
N ASP A 330 -14.71 12.06 16.27
CA ASP A 330 -15.76 11.03 16.40
C ASP A 330 -17.17 11.65 16.44
N GLU A 331 -17.30 12.85 17.04
CA GLU A 331 -18.50 13.63 16.99
C GLU A 331 -18.77 14.17 15.59
N PHE A 332 -17.75 14.69 14.92
CA PHE A 332 -17.83 15.15 13.53
C PHE A 332 -18.36 14.04 12.61
N LEU A 333 -17.83 12.80 12.74
CA LEU A 333 -18.28 11.66 11.95
C LEU A 333 -19.72 11.23 12.25
N LYS A 334 -20.17 11.35 13.51
CA LYS A 334 -21.57 11.10 13.88
C LYS A 334 -22.51 12.12 13.24
N ARG A 335 -22.17 13.39 13.32
CA ARG A 335 -22.93 14.50 12.72
C ARG A 335 -22.97 14.37 11.19
N ALA A 336 -21.86 13.97 10.55
CA ALA A 336 -21.79 13.73 9.12
C ALA A 336 -22.84 12.71 8.64
N ARG A 337 -23.06 11.64 9.40
CA ARG A 337 -24.10 10.66 9.08
C ARG A 337 -25.52 11.25 9.19
N VAL A 338 -25.76 12.14 10.15
CA VAL A 338 -27.04 12.85 10.28
C VAL A 338 -27.27 13.78 9.11
N GLU A 339 -26.20 14.43 8.62
CA GLU A 339 -26.23 15.28 7.40
C GLU A 339 -26.25 14.47 6.08
N GLY A 340 -26.36 13.14 6.16
CA GLY A 340 -26.48 12.26 4.99
C GLY A 340 -25.14 11.95 4.28
N VAL A 341 -24.00 12.25 4.90
CA VAL A 341 -22.67 11.95 4.35
C VAL A 341 -21.96 10.88 5.17
N ASN A 342 -21.42 9.87 4.49
CA ASN A 342 -20.66 8.80 5.11
C ASN A 342 -19.17 8.98 4.82
N ILE A 343 -18.45 9.52 5.79
CA ILE A 343 -17.01 9.73 5.76
C ILE A 343 -16.33 8.97 6.89
N GLY A 344 -15.04 8.70 6.75
CA GLY A 344 -14.27 7.87 7.68
C GLY A 344 -13.27 8.64 8.51
N GLY A 345 -12.77 7.98 9.56
CA GLY A 345 -11.64 8.47 10.35
C GLY A 345 -10.44 7.54 10.27
N SER A 346 -9.26 8.07 10.57
CA SER A 346 -8.04 7.29 10.75
C SER A 346 -7.14 7.91 11.83
N GLY A 347 -6.14 7.17 12.30
CA GLY A 347 -5.32 7.63 13.43
C GLY A 347 -6.18 8.05 14.62
N THR A 348 -5.77 9.12 15.29
CA THR A 348 -6.46 9.66 16.48
C THR A 348 -7.46 10.76 16.14
N GLN A 349 -7.14 11.65 15.17
CA GLN A 349 -7.91 12.87 14.89
C GLN A 349 -8.29 13.06 13.43
N ALA A 350 -7.72 12.26 12.51
CA ALA A 350 -7.93 12.48 11.08
C ALA A 350 -9.35 12.11 10.64
N VAL A 351 -10.00 13.03 9.95
CA VAL A 351 -11.14 12.81 9.07
C VAL A 351 -10.58 12.57 7.68
N ARG A 352 -10.91 11.43 7.07
CA ARG A 352 -10.38 11.07 5.74
C ARG A 352 -11.47 10.91 4.70
N LEU A 353 -11.18 11.34 3.50
CA LEU A 353 -12.07 11.22 2.35
C LEU A 353 -11.58 10.09 1.43
N ARG A 354 -12.49 9.21 1.06
CA ARG A 354 -12.24 8.06 0.18
C ARG A 354 -13.43 7.83 -0.75
N PRO A 355 -13.83 8.83 -1.53
CA PRO A 355 -14.95 8.66 -2.44
C PRO A 355 -14.59 7.66 -3.55
N MET A 356 -15.61 7.11 -4.19
CA MET A 356 -15.47 6.27 -5.37
C MET A 356 -14.92 7.08 -6.57
N LEU A 357 -14.32 6.43 -7.56
CA LEU A 357 -13.70 7.10 -8.71
C LEU A 357 -14.72 7.89 -9.58
N THR A 358 -16.00 7.55 -9.49
CA THR A 358 -17.11 8.23 -10.17
C THR A 358 -17.62 9.48 -9.43
N PHE A 359 -16.97 9.87 -8.34
CA PHE A 359 -17.26 11.10 -7.61
C PHE A 359 -17.05 12.33 -8.51
N ARG A 360 -17.93 13.34 -8.39
CA ARG A 360 -17.93 14.52 -9.24
C ARG A 360 -18.07 15.79 -8.40
N GLU A 361 -17.92 16.97 -9.00
CA GLU A 361 -17.98 18.28 -8.33
C GLU A 361 -19.30 18.47 -7.57
N ARG A 362 -20.43 18.08 -8.14
CA ARG A 362 -21.73 18.16 -7.44
C ARG A 362 -21.74 17.38 -6.11
N HIS A 363 -21.02 16.25 -6.04
CA HIS A 363 -20.91 15.49 -4.80
C HIS A 363 -19.95 16.17 -3.82
N ALA A 364 -18.91 16.84 -4.34
CA ALA A 364 -18.00 17.66 -3.54
C ALA A 364 -18.74 18.86 -2.91
N ASP A 365 -19.61 19.53 -3.66
CA ASP A 365 -20.42 20.63 -3.15
C ASP A 365 -21.31 20.17 -2.00
N ILE A 366 -22.07 19.07 -2.19
CA ILE A 366 -22.92 18.47 -1.14
C ILE A 366 -22.10 18.13 0.11
N LEU A 367 -20.90 17.54 -0.08
CA LEU A 367 -20.04 17.17 1.03
C LEU A 367 -19.54 18.41 1.81
N VAL A 368 -19.09 19.45 1.10
CA VAL A 368 -18.55 20.67 1.73
C VAL A 368 -19.67 21.44 2.45
N GLU A 369 -20.87 21.56 1.86
CA GLU A 369 -22.03 22.14 2.52
C GLU A 369 -22.42 21.37 3.79
N ALA A 370 -22.39 20.05 3.75
CA ALA A 370 -22.65 19.22 4.93
C ALA A 370 -21.59 19.46 6.01
N MET A 371 -20.28 19.51 5.63
CA MET A 371 -19.19 19.82 6.58
C MET A 371 -19.36 21.18 7.23
N GLU A 372 -19.80 22.19 6.47
CA GLU A 372 -20.05 23.51 7.02
C GLU A 372 -21.21 23.51 8.04
N ARG A 373 -22.30 22.82 7.74
CA ARG A 373 -23.42 22.66 8.70
C ARG A 373 -22.96 21.93 9.96
N ILE A 374 -22.13 20.87 9.83
CA ILE A 374 -21.62 20.09 10.97
C ILE A 374 -20.86 20.98 11.99
N VAL A 375 -20.00 21.87 11.51
CA VAL A 375 -19.20 22.74 12.41
C VAL A 375 -20.02 23.87 13.00
N GLN A 376 -21.16 24.22 12.40
CA GLN A 376 -22.11 25.21 12.91
C GLN A 376 -23.09 24.64 13.96
N TRP A 377 -23.15 23.32 14.11
CA TRP A 377 -23.98 22.70 15.15
C TRP A 377 -23.48 23.12 16.54
N LYS A 378 -24.35 23.85 17.27
CA LYS A 378 -24.11 24.27 18.65
C LYS A 378 -24.32 23.14 19.63
#